data_2a7cbaa0bddb49959726aa4e4d04cd65
#
_entry.id   2a7cbaa0bddb49959726aa4e4d04cd65
#
_cell.length_a   1.000
_cell.length_b   1.000
_cell.length_c   1.000
_cell.angle_alpha   90.00
_cell.angle_beta   90.00
_cell.angle_gamma   90.00
#
_symmetry.space_group_name_H-M   'P 1'
#
loop_
_entity.id
_entity.type
_entity.pdbx_description
1 polymer ?
#
loop_
_entity_poly.entity_id
_entity_poly.type
_entity_poly.pdbx_seq_one_letter_code
_entity_poly.pdbx_strand_id
1 'polypeptide(L)'
;MALIAVSGHPGCRFEEVARFTAQRLGFELLTQARIRGLIEEEFGVDTKIPDRAWPSLVTSILARVATEHHVVYCALGGEVSPKHFPGTLRVHVVAPENVRLGNLMLDHRLDRAGARKLLFELEAADREQRRARFGKTKTSAELFDLVFNTEAINAEQMAAMVETAVVSGGLRDLGYLSHAAEQQLQFQMRMRLARYGIVPPGHVTLRRKQFAHASEEMFANLLDFYRIAWEYEPRTFPIQEGPDGTVLEAFSPDFYLPEYDLYVELTTMKQSLVTKKNRKVRLLRERYPNVNVQVFYQKDFENLIFKYGLAERPVEA
;
A
#
# COMPACT_ATOMS: atom_id res chain seq x y z
N MET A 1 11.75 -6.17 4.48
CA MET A 1 11.65 -6.82 3.17
C MET A 1 12.30 -5.93 2.11
N ALA A 2 13.00 -6.51 1.13
CA ALA A 2 13.52 -5.78 -0.02
C ALA A 2 12.43 -5.65 -1.09
N LEU A 3 12.25 -4.45 -1.62
CA LEU A 3 11.36 -4.14 -2.74
C LEU A 3 12.16 -3.41 -3.83
N ILE A 4 12.29 -4.02 -5.00
CA ILE A 4 12.89 -3.38 -6.16
C ILE A 4 11.78 -2.93 -7.09
N ALA A 5 11.60 -1.61 -7.22
CA ALA A 5 10.58 -1.04 -8.09
C ALA A 5 11.21 -0.64 -9.43
N VAL A 6 10.90 -1.38 -10.48
CA VAL A 6 11.41 -1.16 -11.83
C VAL A 6 10.34 -0.51 -12.69
N SER A 7 10.69 0.59 -13.32
CA SER A 7 9.85 1.31 -14.30
C SER A 7 10.70 1.81 -15.46
N GLY A 8 10.09 2.23 -16.54
CA GLY A 8 10.84 2.73 -17.69
C GLY A 8 9.96 3.42 -18.73
N HIS A 9 10.59 4.02 -19.74
CA HIS A 9 9.88 4.59 -20.87
C HIS A 9 9.32 3.48 -21.78
N PRO A 10 8.19 3.71 -22.45
CA PRO A 10 7.69 2.76 -23.45
C PRO A 10 8.76 2.41 -24.50
N GLY A 11 8.90 1.13 -24.80
CA GLY A 11 9.87 0.62 -25.76
C GLY A 11 11.31 0.47 -25.28
N CYS A 12 11.63 0.77 -24.01
CA CYS A 12 12.98 0.57 -23.46
C CYS A 12 13.21 -0.83 -22.84
N ARG A 13 12.23 -1.74 -22.90
CA ARG A 13 12.32 -3.14 -22.40
C ARG A 13 12.66 -3.25 -20.93
N PHE A 14 12.17 -2.35 -20.11
CA PHE A 14 12.39 -2.39 -18.65
C PHE A 14 11.84 -3.66 -18.00
N GLU A 15 10.85 -4.31 -18.61
CA GLU A 15 10.30 -5.60 -18.17
C GLU A 15 11.34 -6.73 -18.22
N GLU A 16 12.26 -6.70 -19.20
CA GLU A 16 13.36 -7.67 -19.27
C GLU A 16 14.34 -7.45 -18.11
N VAL A 17 14.65 -6.19 -17.79
CA VAL A 17 15.51 -5.85 -16.65
C VAL A 17 14.88 -6.35 -15.34
N ALA A 18 13.58 -6.13 -15.16
CA ALA A 18 12.86 -6.61 -13.99
C ALA A 18 12.88 -8.14 -13.88
N ARG A 19 12.66 -8.84 -14.99
CA ARG A 19 12.67 -10.31 -15.05
C ARG A 19 14.05 -10.88 -14.71
N PHE A 20 15.14 -10.37 -15.31
CA PHE A 20 16.49 -10.80 -15.01
C PHE A 20 16.88 -10.47 -13.56
N THR A 21 16.46 -9.31 -13.05
CA THR A 21 16.70 -8.94 -11.65
C THR A 21 16.01 -9.92 -10.69
N ALA A 22 14.74 -10.25 -10.94
CA ALA A 22 14.00 -11.22 -10.14
C ALA A 22 14.65 -12.61 -10.16
N GLN A 23 15.06 -13.07 -11.33
CA GLN A 23 15.75 -14.34 -11.52
C GLN A 23 17.08 -14.41 -10.74
N ARG A 24 17.93 -13.37 -10.85
CA ARG A 24 19.25 -13.32 -10.19
C ARG A 24 19.14 -13.27 -8.67
N LEU A 25 18.16 -12.54 -8.16
CA LEU A 25 17.95 -12.35 -6.72
C LEU A 25 17.13 -13.47 -6.07
N GLY A 26 16.38 -14.25 -6.87
CA GLY A 26 15.38 -15.20 -6.36
C GLY A 26 14.18 -14.50 -5.72
N PHE A 27 13.82 -13.32 -6.22
CA PHE A 27 12.69 -12.50 -5.72
C PHE A 27 11.44 -12.76 -6.53
N GLU A 28 10.27 -12.59 -5.91
CA GLU A 28 8.98 -12.70 -6.60
C GLU A 28 8.78 -11.53 -7.57
N LEU A 29 8.44 -11.85 -8.83
CA LEU A 29 8.19 -10.83 -9.86
C LEU A 29 6.71 -10.48 -9.92
N LEU A 30 6.38 -9.27 -9.54
CA LEU A 30 5.03 -8.70 -9.67
C LEU A 30 4.96 -7.71 -10.84
N THR A 31 4.46 -8.19 -11.97
CA THR A 31 4.12 -7.36 -13.12
C THR A 31 2.76 -6.71 -12.94
N GLN A 32 2.45 -5.69 -13.76
CA GLN A 32 1.12 -5.07 -13.76
C GLN A 32 -0.01 -6.08 -14.04
N ALA A 33 0.23 -7.06 -14.92
CA ALA A 33 -0.74 -8.11 -15.22
C ALA A 33 -0.95 -9.03 -14.01
N ARG A 34 0.12 -9.46 -13.33
CA ARG A 34 0.02 -10.30 -12.12
C ARG A 34 -0.70 -9.60 -11.00
N ILE A 35 -0.40 -8.31 -10.77
CA ILE A 35 -1.10 -7.49 -9.76
C ILE A 35 -2.58 -7.38 -10.09
N ARG A 36 -2.94 -7.18 -11.37
CA ARG A 36 -4.35 -7.14 -11.77
C ARG A 36 -5.06 -8.45 -11.45
N GLY A 37 -4.46 -9.60 -11.78
CA GLY A 37 -4.99 -10.92 -11.42
C GLY A 37 -5.20 -11.07 -9.91
N LEU A 38 -4.24 -10.68 -9.09
CA LEU A 38 -4.35 -10.74 -7.62
C LEU A 38 -5.46 -9.81 -7.07
N ILE A 39 -5.68 -8.67 -7.72
CA ILE A 39 -6.79 -7.76 -7.39
C ILE A 39 -8.14 -8.40 -7.76
N GLU A 40 -8.24 -9.02 -8.93
CA GLU A 40 -9.45 -9.71 -9.38
C GLU A 40 -9.80 -10.91 -8.48
N GLU A 41 -8.79 -11.64 -8.01
CA GLU A 41 -8.94 -12.72 -7.02
C GLU A 41 -9.48 -12.20 -5.68
N GLU A 42 -9.00 -11.04 -5.21
CA GLU A 42 -9.37 -10.50 -3.89
C GLU A 42 -10.70 -9.73 -3.90
N PHE A 43 -10.96 -8.94 -4.96
CA PHE A 43 -12.09 -8.01 -5.03
C PHE A 43 -13.17 -8.41 -6.01
N GLY A 44 -12.94 -9.47 -6.81
CA GLY A 44 -13.83 -9.95 -7.86
C GLY A 44 -13.56 -9.29 -9.22
N VAL A 45 -13.81 -10.06 -10.29
CA VAL A 45 -13.54 -9.68 -11.70
C VAL A 45 -14.35 -8.46 -12.15
N ASP A 46 -15.56 -8.31 -11.64
CA ASP A 46 -16.49 -7.23 -12.04
C ASP A 46 -16.27 -5.92 -11.27
N THR A 47 -15.28 -5.86 -10.39
CA THR A 47 -15.02 -4.66 -9.59
C THR A 47 -14.47 -3.53 -10.46
N LYS A 48 -15.26 -2.47 -10.62
CA LYS A 48 -14.81 -1.26 -11.32
C LYS A 48 -13.80 -0.51 -10.47
N ILE A 49 -12.54 -0.53 -10.87
CA ILE A 49 -11.43 0.12 -10.17
C ILE A 49 -11.16 1.50 -10.77
N PRO A 50 -11.47 2.59 -10.06
CA PRO A 50 -11.04 3.93 -10.48
C PRO A 50 -9.52 4.04 -10.43
N ASP A 51 -8.91 4.74 -11.39
CA ASP A 51 -7.46 4.92 -11.45
C ASP A 51 -6.86 5.49 -10.14
N ARG A 52 -7.56 6.39 -9.48
CA ARG A 52 -7.13 6.96 -8.18
C ARG A 52 -7.08 5.95 -7.04
N ALA A 53 -7.76 4.81 -7.15
CA ALA A 53 -7.69 3.73 -6.17
C ALA A 53 -6.48 2.81 -6.39
N TRP A 54 -5.93 2.80 -7.61
CA TRP A 54 -4.85 1.91 -8.02
C TRP A 54 -3.64 1.90 -7.06
N PRO A 55 -3.09 3.04 -6.60
CA PRO A 55 -1.95 3.04 -5.67
C PRO A 55 -2.25 2.31 -4.35
N SER A 56 -3.48 2.42 -3.84
CA SER A 56 -3.88 1.73 -2.61
C SER A 56 -4.05 0.24 -2.81
N LEU A 57 -4.60 -0.20 -3.95
CA LEU A 57 -4.69 -1.61 -4.32
C LEU A 57 -3.30 -2.24 -4.45
N VAL A 58 -2.40 -1.58 -5.19
CA VAL A 58 -1.01 -2.05 -5.34
C VAL A 58 -0.32 -2.16 -3.99
N THR A 59 -0.48 -1.17 -3.11
CA THR A 59 0.12 -1.21 -1.77
C THR A 59 -0.43 -2.38 -0.95
N SER A 60 -1.73 -2.67 -1.02
CA SER A 60 -2.36 -3.82 -0.36
C SER A 60 -1.77 -5.14 -0.84
N ILE A 61 -1.69 -5.34 -2.16
CA ILE A 61 -1.11 -6.55 -2.75
C ILE A 61 0.37 -6.71 -2.40
N LEU A 62 1.16 -5.63 -2.51
CA LEU A 62 2.57 -5.65 -2.13
C LEU A 62 2.77 -6.01 -0.65
N ALA A 63 1.94 -5.47 0.25
CA ALA A 63 2.03 -5.77 1.67
C ALA A 63 1.79 -7.26 1.96
N ARG A 64 0.80 -7.88 1.30
CA ARG A 64 0.50 -9.31 1.44
C ARG A 64 1.65 -10.18 0.95
N VAL A 65 2.16 -9.93 -0.26
CA VAL A 65 3.27 -10.72 -0.81
C VAL A 65 4.56 -10.52 -0.01
N ALA A 66 4.73 -9.35 0.57
CA ALA A 66 5.91 -8.97 1.34
C ALA A 66 6.09 -9.74 2.66
N THR A 67 5.07 -10.43 3.14
CA THR A 67 5.15 -11.29 4.34
C THR A 67 5.92 -12.58 4.09
N GLU A 68 6.00 -13.00 2.84
CA GLU A 68 6.61 -14.29 2.45
C GLU A 68 7.77 -14.15 1.45
N HIS A 69 7.81 -13.03 0.71
CA HIS A 69 8.76 -12.83 -0.38
C HIS A 69 9.42 -11.45 -0.36
N HIS A 70 10.67 -11.39 -0.84
CA HIS A 70 11.21 -10.17 -1.41
C HIS A 70 10.64 -9.98 -2.81
N VAL A 71 10.46 -8.74 -3.27
CA VAL A 71 9.67 -8.46 -4.47
C VAL A 71 10.43 -7.60 -5.47
N VAL A 72 10.34 -7.96 -6.75
CA VAL A 72 10.59 -7.06 -7.88
C VAL A 72 9.23 -6.62 -8.43
N TYR A 73 8.90 -5.36 -8.23
CA TYR A 73 7.67 -4.75 -8.74
C TYR A 73 7.95 -4.05 -10.07
N CYS A 74 7.32 -4.51 -11.13
CA CYS A 74 7.49 -4.01 -12.48
C CYS A 74 6.20 -3.42 -13.02
N ALA A 75 6.04 -2.11 -12.89
CA ALA A 75 4.87 -1.40 -13.42
C ALA A 75 5.08 0.11 -13.47
N LEU A 76 4.16 0.77 -14.16
CA LEU A 76 4.04 2.22 -14.19
C LEU A 76 3.84 2.80 -12.78
N GLY A 77 4.61 3.82 -12.42
CA GLY A 77 4.52 4.46 -11.10
C GLY A 77 5.18 3.67 -9.97
N GLY A 78 6.08 2.72 -10.30
CA GLY A 78 6.86 1.98 -9.34
C GLY A 78 7.64 2.86 -8.35
N GLU A 79 7.97 4.08 -8.73
CA GLU A 79 8.62 5.06 -7.87
C GLU A 79 7.70 5.72 -6.82
N VAL A 80 6.38 5.63 -7.01
CA VAL A 80 5.39 6.29 -6.14
C VAL A 80 4.78 5.34 -5.12
N SER A 81 4.49 4.10 -5.54
CA SER A 81 3.79 3.09 -4.73
C SER A 81 4.55 2.63 -3.49
N PRO A 82 5.90 2.52 -3.50
CA PRO A 82 6.64 1.90 -2.41
C PRO A 82 6.88 2.76 -1.17
N LYS A 83 6.28 3.93 -1.03
CA LYS A 83 6.53 4.86 0.10
C LYS A 83 6.29 4.26 1.49
N HIS A 84 5.54 3.17 1.56
CA HIS A 84 5.19 2.51 2.82
C HIS A 84 6.14 1.36 3.20
N PHE A 85 7.09 1.03 2.31
CA PHE A 85 7.99 -0.10 2.50
C PHE A 85 9.42 0.38 2.78
N PRO A 86 10.01 0.03 3.94
CA PRO A 86 11.43 0.22 4.17
C PRO A 86 12.22 -0.69 3.21
N GLY A 87 13.41 -0.30 2.82
CA GLY A 87 14.26 -1.14 1.96
C GLY A 87 13.79 -1.20 0.50
N THR A 88 13.28 -0.10 -0.03
CA THR A 88 12.91 0.05 -1.43
C THR A 88 14.08 0.59 -2.25
N LEU A 89 14.39 -0.09 -3.37
CA LEU A 89 15.29 0.38 -4.43
C LEU A 89 14.47 0.72 -5.67
N ARG A 90 14.55 1.96 -6.15
CA ARG A 90 13.80 2.47 -7.30
C ARG A 90 14.71 2.53 -8.51
N VAL A 91 14.33 1.80 -9.55
CA VAL A 91 15.08 1.67 -10.80
C VAL A 91 14.27 2.23 -11.96
N HIS A 92 14.88 3.09 -12.75
CA HIS A 92 14.29 3.62 -13.96
C HIS A 92 15.15 3.29 -15.19
N VAL A 93 14.48 2.82 -16.24
CA VAL A 93 15.14 2.44 -17.48
C VAL A 93 14.73 3.40 -18.58
N VAL A 94 15.68 4.00 -19.23
CA VAL A 94 15.49 4.94 -20.35
C VAL A 94 16.25 4.47 -21.58
N ALA A 95 15.82 4.97 -22.73
CA ALA A 95 16.55 4.76 -23.99
C ALA A 95 16.30 5.94 -24.93
N PRO A 96 17.23 6.27 -25.84
CA PRO A 96 16.99 7.19 -26.95
C PRO A 96 15.84 6.73 -27.82
N GLU A 97 15.15 7.69 -28.48
CA GLU A 97 13.97 7.38 -29.32
C GLU A 97 14.27 6.34 -30.42
N ASN A 98 15.43 6.44 -31.06
CA ASN A 98 15.83 5.50 -32.12
C ASN A 98 15.96 4.05 -31.62
N VAL A 99 16.47 3.84 -30.40
CA VAL A 99 16.56 2.53 -29.77
C VAL A 99 15.17 1.99 -29.43
N ARG A 100 14.30 2.84 -28.85
CA ARG A 100 12.92 2.47 -28.52
C ARG A 100 12.10 2.12 -29.76
N LEU A 101 12.27 2.88 -30.85
CA LEU A 101 11.66 2.57 -32.14
C LEU A 101 12.16 1.22 -32.69
N GLY A 102 13.47 0.97 -32.65
CA GLY A 102 14.04 -0.30 -33.07
C GLY A 102 13.47 -1.49 -32.29
N ASN A 103 13.33 -1.35 -30.97
CA ASN A 103 12.72 -2.37 -30.13
C ASN A 103 11.25 -2.63 -30.52
N LEU A 104 10.43 -1.57 -30.70
CA LEU A 104 9.03 -1.72 -31.09
C LEU A 104 8.86 -2.32 -32.50
N MET A 105 9.77 -1.99 -33.43
CA MET A 105 9.78 -2.63 -34.76
C MET A 105 9.98 -4.14 -34.66
N LEU A 106 10.91 -4.59 -33.81
CA LEU A 106 11.19 -6.00 -33.60
C LEU A 106 10.05 -6.71 -32.86
N ASP A 107 9.60 -6.12 -31.75
CA ASP A 107 8.63 -6.76 -30.84
C ASP A 107 7.24 -6.88 -31.50
N HIS A 108 6.84 -5.91 -32.32
CA HIS A 108 5.52 -5.85 -32.96
C HIS A 108 5.55 -6.12 -34.48
N ARG A 109 6.73 -6.42 -35.06
CA ARG A 109 6.90 -6.65 -36.50
C ARG A 109 6.37 -5.48 -37.34
N LEU A 110 6.65 -4.26 -36.93
CA LEU A 110 6.22 -3.03 -37.55
C LEU A 110 7.33 -2.43 -38.41
N ASP A 111 6.93 -1.67 -39.45
CA ASP A 111 7.84 -0.74 -40.09
C ASP A 111 8.13 0.49 -39.21
N ARG A 112 9.06 1.33 -39.62
CA ARG A 112 9.48 2.50 -38.80
C ARG A 112 8.33 3.50 -38.60
N ALA A 113 7.43 3.67 -39.58
CA ALA A 113 6.30 4.59 -39.47
C ALA A 113 5.27 4.05 -38.46
N GLY A 114 4.95 2.76 -38.54
CA GLY A 114 4.07 2.07 -37.56
C GLY A 114 4.63 2.09 -36.18
N ALA A 115 5.94 1.81 -35.98
CA ALA A 115 6.60 1.85 -34.69
C ALA A 115 6.58 3.27 -34.09
N ARG A 116 6.77 4.32 -34.88
CA ARG A 116 6.69 5.72 -34.41
C ARG A 116 5.28 6.07 -33.95
N LYS A 117 4.26 5.66 -34.71
CA LYS A 117 2.87 5.85 -34.31
C LYS A 117 2.56 5.14 -32.99
N LEU A 118 2.94 3.87 -32.89
CA LEU A 118 2.77 3.08 -31.67
C LEU A 118 3.48 3.71 -30.47
N LEU A 119 4.74 4.16 -30.65
CA LEU A 119 5.49 4.82 -29.57
C LEU A 119 4.77 6.07 -29.06
N PHE A 120 4.26 6.90 -29.98
CA PHE A 120 3.50 8.10 -29.61
C PHE A 120 2.23 7.76 -28.82
N GLU A 121 1.49 6.71 -29.25
CA GLU A 121 0.29 6.23 -28.57
C GLU A 121 0.62 5.70 -27.16
N LEU A 122 1.68 4.90 -27.02
CA LEU A 122 2.12 4.36 -25.74
C LEU A 122 2.57 5.46 -24.77
N GLU A 123 3.32 6.46 -25.24
CA GLU A 123 3.71 7.59 -24.41
C GLU A 123 2.54 8.49 -24.01
N ALA A 124 1.55 8.65 -24.88
CA ALA A 124 0.33 9.38 -24.53
C ALA A 124 -0.49 8.64 -23.48
N ALA A 125 -0.67 7.33 -23.65
CA ALA A 125 -1.34 6.47 -22.68
C ALA A 125 -0.62 6.45 -21.33
N ASP A 126 0.72 6.36 -21.32
CA ASP A 126 1.54 6.42 -20.09
C ASP A 126 1.33 7.75 -19.35
N ARG A 127 1.38 8.88 -20.06
CA ARG A 127 1.16 10.20 -19.44
C ARG A 127 -0.25 10.34 -18.87
N GLU A 128 -1.27 9.88 -19.58
CA GLU A 128 -2.66 9.92 -19.13
C GLU A 128 -2.86 9.04 -17.89
N GLN A 129 -2.37 7.80 -17.92
CA GLN A 129 -2.47 6.86 -16.81
C GLN A 129 -1.72 7.36 -15.57
N ARG A 130 -0.53 7.95 -15.75
CA ARG A 130 0.21 8.60 -14.65
C ARG A 130 -0.59 9.75 -14.04
N ARG A 131 -1.19 10.58 -14.85
CA ARG A 131 -2.02 11.70 -14.41
C ARG A 131 -3.24 11.21 -13.63
N ALA A 132 -3.93 10.20 -14.16
CA ALA A 132 -5.12 9.64 -13.54
C ALA A 132 -4.82 8.96 -12.20
N ARG A 133 -3.74 8.16 -12.12
CA ARG A 133 -3.38 7.38 -10.93
C ARG A 133 -2.62 8.18 -9.87
N PHE A 134 -1.69 9.02 -10.27
CA PHE A 134 -0.74 9.68 -9.37
C PHE A 134 -0.82 11.22 -9.36
N GLY A 135 -1.66 11.81 -10.21
CA GLY A 135 -1.78 13.26 -10.34
C GLY A 135 -0.56 13.95 -10.97
N LYS A 136 0.39 13.17 -11.51
CA LYS A 136 1.66 13.65 -12.10
C LYS A 136 1.82 13.07 -13.49
N THR A 137 2.33 13.87 -14.44
CA THR A 137 2.60 13.44 -15.81
C THR A 137 4.09 13.23 -16.11
N LYS A 138 4.96 13.86 -15.33
CA LYS A 138 6.41 13.80 -15.52
C LYS A 138 7.06 12.98 -14.43
N THR A 139 8.12 12.27 -14.81
CA THR A 139 9.00 11.53 -13.91
C THR A 139 10.32 12.27 -13.80
N SER A 140 10.70 12.67 -12.58
CA SER A 140 12.01 13.28 -12.31
C SER A 140 13.02 12.19 -11.98
N ALA A 141 14.27 12.33 -12.44
CA ALA A 141 15.35 11.40 -12.10
C ALA A 141 15.60 11.28 -10.59
N GLU A 142 15.30 12.35 -9.83
CA GLU A 142 15.43 12.39 -8.37
C GLU A 142 14.51 11.41 -7.61
N LEU A 143 13.52 10.85 -8.30
CA LEU A 143 12.62 9.85 -7.72
C LEU A 143 13.21 8.45 -7.72
N PHE A 144 14.37 8.25 -8.37
CA PHE A 144 15.00 6.96 -8.54
C PHE A 144 16.36 6.89 -7.90
N ASP A 145 16.70 5.72 -7.42
CA ASP A 145 18.00 5.42 -6.83
C ASP A 145 19.00 5.00 -7.92
N LEU A 146 18.50 4.36 -9.02
CA LEU A 146 19.26 3.99 -10.20
C LEU A 146 18.53 4.39 -11.48
N VAL A 147 19.24 4.98 -12.44
CA VAL A 147 18.74 5.26 -13.78
C VAL A 147 19.66 4.62 -14.80
N PHE A 148 19.14 3.73 -15.65
CA PHE A 148 19.89 3.03 -16.69
C PHE A 148 19.49 3.48 -18.08
N ASN A 149 20.48 3.60 -18.97
CA ASN A 149 20.28 3.82 -20.38
C ASN A 149 20.58 2.55 -21.17
N THR A 150 19.60 2.01 -21.91
CA THR A 150 19.71 0.77 -22.66
C THR A 150 20.52 0.89 -23.95
N GLU A 151 21.02 2.08 -24.30
CA GLU A 151 21.82 2.27 -25.52
C GLU A 151 23.16 1.50 -25.45
N ALA A 152 23.81 1.49 -24.29
CA ALA A 152 25.13 0.92 -24.11
C ALA A 152 25.16 -0.32 -23.20
N ILE A 153 24.10 -0.55 -22.41
CA ILE A 153 24.07 -1.60 -21.38
C ILE A 153 22.84 -2.48 -21.65
N ASN A 154 23.04 -3.78 -21.74
CA ASN A 154 21.93 -4.72 -21.92
C ASN A 154 21.20 -5.05 -20.62
N ALA A 155 20.04 -5.70 -20.71
CA ALA A 155 19.18 -5.98 -19.57
C ALA A 155 19.84 -6.89 -18.51
N GLU A 156 20.66 -7.85 -18.90
CA GLU A 156 21.39 -8.73 -17.96
C GLU A 156 22.46 -7.97 -17.17
N GLN A 157 23.19 -7.08 -17.84
CA GLN A 157 24.20 -6.21 -17.19
C GLN A 157 23.53 -5.25 -16.20
N MET A 158 22.38 -4.65 -16.56
CA MET A 158 21.60 -3.81 -15.65
C MET A 158 21.13 -4.60 -14.44
N ALA A 159 20.61 -5.80 -14.63
CA ALA A 159 20.19 -6.68 -13.55
C ALA A 159 21.35 -7.05 -12.60
N ALA A 160 22.55 -7.27 -13.12
CA ALA A 160 23.75 -7.49 -12.30
C ALA A 160 24.13 -6.26 -11.47
N MET A 161 23.98 -5.05 -12.02
CA MET A 161 24.20 -3.80 -11.30
C MET A 161 23.15 -3.59 -10.20
N VAL A 162 21.88 -3.90 -10.47
CA VAL A 162 20.81 -3.87 -9.47
C VAL A 162 21.09 -4.87 -8.33
N GLU A 163 21.53 -6.10 -8.67
CA GLU A 163 21.93 -7.10 -7.67
C GLU A 163 23.06 -6.57 -6.78
N THR A 164 24.09 -5.95 -7.38
CA THR A 164 25.19 -5.34 -6.62
C THR A 164 24.70 -4.23 -5.68
N ALA A 165 23.77 -3.38 -6.14
CA ALA A 165 23.18 -2.34 -5.30
C ALA A 165 22.35 -2.93 -4.15
N VAL A 166 21.61 -4.00 -4.38
CA VAL A 166 20.82 -4.71 -3.36
C VAL A 166 21.72 -5.33 -2.29
N VAL A 167 22.81 -5.98 -2.72
CA VAL A 167 23.77 -6.63 -1.81
C VAL A 167 24.56 -5.59 -1.01
N SER A 168 25.12 -4.57 -1.67
CA SER A 168 25.92 -3.53 -1.00
C SER A 168 25.07 -2.64 -0.09
N GLY A 169 23.78 -2.47 -0.40
CA GLY A 169 22.82 -1.75 0.46
C GLY A 169 22.26 -2.60 1.60
N GLY A 170 22.66 -3.86 1.76
CA GLY A 170 22.15 -4.76 2.80
C GLY A 170 20.66 -5.08 2.67
N LEU A 171 20.04 -4.82 1.49
CA LEU A 171 18.60 -4.98 1.32
C LEU A 171 18.18 -6.45 1.36
N ARG A 172 19.06 -7.37 0.97
CA ARG A 172 18.79 -8.81 0.99
C ARG A 172 18.69 -9.36 2.42
N ASP A 173 19.35 -8.71 3.38
CA ASP A 173 19.39 -9.12 4.78
C ASP A 173 18.19 -8.58 5.58
N LEU A 174 17.38 -7.74 4.95
CA LEU A 174 16.12 -7.28 5.55
C LEU A 174 15.15 -8.46 5.67
N GLY A 175 14.60 -8.68 6.85
CA GLY A 175 13.53 -9.66 7.06
C GLY A 175 12.29 -9.32 6.21
N TYR A 176 11.35 -10.27 6.10
CA TYR A 176 10.05 -10.04 5.48
C TYR A 176 9.22 -9.02 6.26
N LEU A 177 8.15 -8.55 5.67
CA LEU A 177 7.20 -7.67 6.36
C LEU A 177 6.54 -8.48 7.50
N SER A 178 6.52 -7.93 8.71
CA SER A 178 5.84 -8.59 9.83
C SER A 178 4.33 -8.62 9.60
N HIS A 179 3.65 -9.66 10.07
CA HIS A 179 2.19 -9.74 9.99
C HIS A 179 1.50 -8.52 10.61
N ALA A 180 2.00 -8.00 11.73
CA ALA A 180 1.46 -6.80 12.35
C ALA A 180 1.55 -5.56 11.42
N ALA A 181 2.68 -5.37 10.75
CA ALA A 181 2.84 -4.27 9.80
C ALA A 181 1.98 -4.48 8.55
N GLU A 182 1.88 -5.70 8.06
CA GLU A 182 0.99 -6.07 6.95
C GLU A 182 -0.47 -5.75 7.29
N GLN A 183 -0.98 -6.22 8.43
CA GLN A 183 -2.36 -5.98 8.87
C GLN A 183 -2.65 -4.48 9.00
N GLN A 184 -1.72 -3.71 9.55
CA GLN A 184 -1.85 -2.26 9.65
C GLN A 184 -1.94 -1.59 8.28
N LEU A 185 -1.10 -2.01 7.32
CA LEU A 185 -1.15 -1.49 5.94
C LEU A 185 -2.45 -1.90 5.24
N GLN A 186 -2.89 -3.15 5.39
CA GLN A 186 -4.15 -3.64 4.83
C GLN A 186 -5.32 -2.80 5.32
N PHE A 187 -5.43 -2.58 6.63
CA PHE A 187 -6.48 -1.76 7.19
C PHE A 187 -6.48 -0.34 6.60
N GLN A 188 -5.29 0.32 6.57
CA GLN A 188 -5.17 1.66 5.99
C GLN A 188 -5.58 1.70 4.51
N MET A 189 -5.19 0.68 3.74
CA MET A 189 -5.53 0.61 2.32
C MET A 189 -7.03 0.36 2.13
N ARG A 190 -7.65 -0.53 2.91
CA ARG A 190 -9.10 -0.77 2.87
C ARG A 190 -9.89 0.49 3.19
N MET A 191 -9.51 1.25 4.20
CA MET A 191 -10.13 2.55 4.51
C MET A 191 -10.00 3.56 3.37
N ARG A 192 -8.88 3.54 2.62
CA ARG A 192 -8.72 4.37 1.42
C ARG A 192 -9.56 3.88 0.25
N LEU A 193 -9.62 2.57 0.03
CA LEU A 193 -10.40 1.93 -1.04
C LEU A 193 -11.90 2.15 -0.86
N ALA A 194 -12.34 2.15 0.38
CA ALA A 194 -13.70 2.48 0.77
C ALA A 194 -14.21 3.82 0.21
N ARG A 195 -13.32 4.83 0.12
CA ARG A 195 -13.64 6.14 -0.49
C ARG A 195 -14.05 6.03 -1.96
N TYR A 196 -13.69 4.95 -2.61
CA TYR A 196 -14.01 4.65 -4.01
C TYR A 196 -15.11 3.61 -4.16
N GLY A 197 -15.73 3.17 -3.03
CA GLY A 197 -16.75 2.13 -3.03
C GLY A 197 -16.20 0.73 -3.30
N ILE A 198 -14.88 0.53 -3.17
CA ILE A 198 -14.25 -0.79 -3.34
C ILE A 198 -14.25 -1.49 -1.99
N VAL A 199 -15.03 -2.55 -1.89
CA VAL A 199 -15.20 -3.36 -0.67
C VAL A 199 -14.91 -4.81 -1.03
N PRO A 200 -13.96 -5.48 -0.35
CA PRO A 200 -13.73 -6.90 -0.56
C PRO A 200 -14.95 -7.71 -0.10
N PRO A 201 -15.25 -8.84 -0.74
CA PRO A 201 -16.32 -9.72 -0.30
C PRO A 201 -15.99 -10.30 1.09
N GLY A 202 -16.86 -10.09 2.07
CA GLY A 202 -16.68 -10.57 3.45
C GLY A 202 -17.99 -10.58 4.24
N HIS A 203 -18.01 -11.23 5.41
CA HIS A 203 -19.19 -11.40 6.23
C HIS A 203 -19.43 -10.22 7.18
N VAL A 204 -20.70 -9.82 7.32
CA VAL A 204 -21.16 -8.81 8.29
C VAL A 204 -21.60 -9.50 9.57
N THR A 205 -21.14 -9.00 10.72
CA THR A 205 -21.71 -9.36 12.01
C THR A 205 -22.37 -8.11 12.60
N LEU A 206 -23.70 -8.07 12.55
CA LEU A 206 -24.47 -7.02 13.23
C LEU A 206 -24.52 -7.31 14.73
N ARG A 207 -23.78 -6.55 15.54
CA ARG A 207 -23.86 -6.58 16.99
C ARG A 207 -24.43 -5.26 17.51
N ARG A 208 -25.56 -5.29 18.21
CA ARG A 208 -26.07 -4.14 18.98
C ARG A 208 -25.29 -4.08 20.30
N LYS A 209 -24.42 -3.09 20.46
CA LYS A 209 -23.78 -2.74 21.74
C LYS A 209 -24.09 -1.28 22.08
N GLN A 210 -24.10 -0.95 23.37
CA GLN A 210 -24.13 0.44 23.82
C GLN A 210 -22.70 0.97 23.80
N PHE A 211 -22.46 2.01 23.04
CA PHE A 211 -21.16 2.68 22.94
C PHE A 211 -21.07 3.81 23.96
N ALA A 212 -19.87 4.09 24.47
CA ALA A 212 -19.64 5.18 25.40
C ALA A 212 -19.71 6.56 24.72
N HIS A 213 -19.36 6.62 23.43
CA HIS A 213 -19.33 7.86 22.66
C HIS A 213 -19.93 7.68 21.26
N ALA A 214 -20.56 8.76 20.75
CA ALA A 214 -21.13 8.76 19.39
C ALA A 214 -20.10 8.48 18.29
N SER A 215 -18.82 8.83 18.49
CA SER A 215 -17.73 8.52 17.55
C SER A 215 -17.44 7.04 17.44
N GLU A 216 -17.65 6.26 18.50
CA GLU A 216 -17.50 4.82 18.51
C GLU A 216 -18.64 4.15 17.74
N GLU A 217 -19.87 4.60 17.96
CA GLU A 217 -21.02 4.13 17.20
C GLU A 217 -20.85 4.42 15.70
N MET A 218 -20.42 5.64 15.35
CA MET A 218 -20.13 5.99 13.96
C MET A 218 -19.05 5.12 13.35
N PHE A 219 -18.01 4.82 14.11
CA PHE A 219 -16.92 3.93 13.63
C PHE A 219 -17.39 2.49 13.49
N ALA A 220 -18.16 1.97 14.42
CA ALA A 220 -18.78 0.66 14.33
C ALA A 220 -19.67 0.52 13.08
N ASN A 221 -20.55 1.52 12.85
CA ASN A 221 -21.40 1.58 11.65
C ASN A 221 -20.56 1.61 10.36
N LEU A 222 -19.41 2.29 10.38
CA LEU A 222 -18.48 2.31 9.26
C LEU A 222 -17.87 0.93 9.04
N LEU A 223 -17.43 0.25 10.10
CA LEU A 223 -16.90 -1.12 10.02
C LEU A 223 -17.96 -2.10 9.49
N ASP A 224 -19.18 -2.02 10.00
CA ASP A 224 -20.31 -2.83 9.53
C ASP A 224 -20.63 -2.58 8.06
N PHE A 225 -20.65 -1.31 7.64
CA PHE A 225 -20.87 -0.96 6.23
C PHE A 225 -19.82 -1.58 5.31
N TYR A 226 -18.56 -1.61 5.75
CA TYR A 226 -17.46 -2.22 5.00
C TYR A 226 -17.26 -3.71 5.29
N ARG A 227 -18.17 -4.31 6.05
CA ARG A 227 -18.16 -5.74 6.40
C ARG A 227 -16.87 -6.18 7.09
N ILE A 228 -16.30 -5.31 7.90
CA ILE A 228 -15.13 -5.61 8.72
C ILE A 228 -15.62 -6.14 10.07
N ALA A 229 -15.21 -7.35 10.43
CA ALA A 229 -15.51 -7.91 11.76
C ALA A 229 -14.82 -7.09 12.86
N TRP A 230 -15.53 -6.82 13.96
CA TRP A 230 -15.00 -6.05 15.07
C TRP A 230 -15.54 -6.51 16.41
N GLU A 231 -14.77 -6.25 17.46
CA GLU A 231 -15.14 -6.42 18.86
C GLU A 231 -14.93 -5.09 19.59
N TYR A 232 -15.90 -4.69 20.42
CA TYR A 232 -15.84 -3.46 21.20
C TYR A 232 -15.24 -3.73 22.58
N GLU A 233 -14.23 -2.94 23.00
CA GLU A 233 -13.49 -3.07 24.26
C GLU A 233 -13.18 -4.53 24.64
N PRO A 234 -12.52 -5.30 23.74
CA PRO A 234 -12.41 -6.76 23.89
C PRO A 234 -11.49 -7.17 25.03
N ARG A 235 -10.50 -6.33 25.37
CA ARG A 235 -9.48 -6.63 26.37
C ARG A 235 -8.93 -5.38 27.02
N THR A 236 -8.67 -5.48 28.32
CA THR A 236 -7.97 -4.47 29.12
C THR A 236 -6.53 -4.89 29.36
N PHE A 237 -5.58 -3.99 29.11
CA PHE A 237 -4.15 -4.20 29.29
C PHE A 237 -3.64 -3.39 30.49
N PRO A 238 -3.06 -4.02 31.51
CA PRO A 238 -2.31 -3.31 32.56
C PRO A 238 -1.08 -2.63 31.94
N ILE A 239 -1.03 -1.30 31.94
CA ILE A 239 0.08 -0.53 31.36
C ILE A 239 1.03 0.04 32.41
N GLN A 240 0.60 0.06 33.69
CA GLN A 240 1.44 0.43 34.82
C GLN A 240 1.05 -0.39 36.06
N GLU A 241 2.05 -0.94 36.73
CA GLU A 241 1.87 -1.70 37.98
C GLU A 241 2.74 -1.12 39.08
N GLY A 242 2.25 -1.21 40.29
CA GLY A 242 2.99 -0.84 41.53
C GLY A 242 4.02 -1.92 41.91
N PRO A 243 4.90 -1.59 42.88
CA PRO A 243 5.91 -2.53 43.36
C PRO A 243 5.32 -3.82 44.00
N ASP A 244 4.07 -3.75 44.43
CA ASP A 244 3.29 -4.83 45.04
C ASP A 244 2.46 -5.63 44.01
N GLY A 245 2.59 -5.36 42.74
CA GLY A 245 1.84 -6.00 41.64
C GLY A 245 0.42 -5.44 41.46
N THR A 246 0.04 -4.39 42.18
CA THR A 246 -1.26 -3.73 41.95
C THR A 246 -1.27 -2.98 40.62
N VAL A 247 -2.37 -3.09 39.85
CA VAL A 247 -2.55 -2.36 38.58
C VAL A 247 -2.83 -0.89 38.89
N LEU A 248 -1.87 -0.03 38.63
CA LEU A 248 -2.00 1.44 38.81
C LEU A 248 -2.70 2.11 37.63
N GLU A 249 -2.44 1.64 36.40
CA GLU A 249 -3.06 2.17 35.20
C GLU A 249 -3.30 1.02 34.21
N ALA A 250 -4.50 1.03 33.63
CA ALA A 250 -4.88 0.09 32.56
C ALA A 250 -5.38 0.82 31.33
N PHE A 251 -5.34 0.14 30.18
CA PHE A 251 -5.78 0.64 28.90
C PHE A 251 -6.65 -0.39 28.17
N SER A 252 -7.85 0.02 27.79
CA SER A 252 -8.76 -0.78 26.96
C SER A 252 -8.91 -0.05 25.64
N PRO A 253 -8.34 -0.57 24.52
CA PRO A 253 -8.62 -0.04 23.21
C PRO A 253 -10.11 -0.14 22.86
N ASP A 254 -10.62 0.84 22.11
CA ASP A 254 -12.05 0.93 21.81
C ASP A 254 -12.54 -0.25 20.95
N PHE A 255 -11.71 -0.71 19.97
CA PHE A 255 -12.06 -1.82 19.08
C PHE A 255 -10.92 -2.80 18.89
N TYR A 256 -11.29 -4.05 18.58
CA TYR A 256 -10.40 -5.07 18.04
C TYR A 256 -10.97 -5.57 16.71
N LEU A 257 -10.11 -5.68 15.71
CA LEU A 257 -10.45 -6.15 14.37
C LEU A 257 -9.78 -7.52 14.16
N PRO A 258 -10.53 -8.63 14.36
CA PRO A 258 -9.95 -9.99 14.35
C PRO A 258 -9.25 -10.35 13.04
N GLU A 259 -9.81 -9.95 11.89
CA GLU A 259 -9.23 -10.22 10.56
C GLU A 259 -7.86 -9.56 10.36
N TYR A 260 -7.54 -8.54 11.15
CA TYR A 260 -6.32 -7.74 11.02
C TYR A 260 -5.39 -7.87 12.22
N ASP A 261 -5.78 -8.65 13.24
CA ASP A 261 -5.12 -8.67 14.55
C ASP A 261 -4.73 -7.25 15.00
N LEU A 262 -5.69 -6.34 14.94
CA LEU A 262 -5.48 -4.92 15.13
C LEU A 262 -6.40 -4.34 16.19
N TYR A 263 -5.83 -3.75 17.23
CA TYR A 263 -6.55 -2.91 18.18
C TYR A 263 -6.62 -1.48 17.67
N VAL A 264 -7.80 -0.86 17.80
CA VAL A 264 -8.06 0.51 17.37
C VAL A 264 -8.47 1.35 18.57
N GLU A 265 -7.83 2.49 18.73
CA GLU A 265 -8.18 3.52 19.70
C GLU A 265 -8.67 4.75 18.96
N LEU A 266 -9.90 5.18 19.23
CA LEU A 266 -10.46 6.39 18.63
C LEU A 266 -10.12 7.61 19.49
N THR A 267 -9.79 8.72 18.85
CA THR A 267 -9.52 9.96 19.54
C THR A 267 -10.29 11.12 18.96
N THR A 268 -10.87 11.93 19.86
CA THR A 268 -11.56 13.16 19.51
C THR A 268 -10.58 14.33 19.38
N MET A 269 -11.02 15.44 18.76
CA MET A 269 -10.13 16.59 18.43
C MET A 269 -9.63 17.42 19.63
N LYS A 270 -9.98 17.09 20.89
CA LYS A 270 -9.48 17.84 22.05
C LYS A 270 -8.02 17.49 22.35
N GLN A 271 -7.11 18.43 22.13
CA GLN A 271 -5.65 18.29 22.24
C GLN A 271 -5.19 17.62 23.56
N SER A 272 -5.81 17.96 24.69
CA SER A 272 -5.45 17.38 26.00
C SER A 272 -5.77 15.88 26.11
N LEU A 273 -6.82 15.41 25.46
CA LEU A 273 -7.21 14.00 25.42
C LEU A 273 -6.32 13.21 24.48
N VAL A 274 -5.93 13.80 23.35
CA VAL A 274 -4.98 13.22 22.38
C VAL A 274 -3.66 12.88 23.06
N THR A 275 -3.12 13.78 23.88
CA THR A 275 -1.84 13.58 24.57
C THR A 275 -1.93 12.42 25.56
N LYS A 276 -3.03 12.32 26.33
CA LYS A 276 -3.22 11.22 27.30
C LYS A 276 -3.37 9.87 26.59
N LYS A 277 -4.18 9.78 25.53
CA LYS A 277 -4.37 8.56 24.77
C LYS A 277 -3.07 8.11 24.08
N ASN A 278 -2.34 9.02 23.45
CA ASN A 278 -1.04 8.72 22.83
C ASN A 278 -0.01 8.21 23.86
N ARG A 279 -0.01 8.76 25.09
CA ARG A 279 0.83 8.26 26.18
C ARG A 279 0.48 6.82 26.53
N LYS A 280 -0.81 6.49 26.71
CA LYS A 280 -1.27 5.14 27.02
C LYS A 280 -0.91 4.14 25.92
N VAL A 281 -1.12 4.51 24.65
CA VAL A 281 -0.75 3.68 23.50
C VAL A 281 0.76 3.44 23.45
N ARG A 282 1.58 4.45 23.76
CA ARG A 282 3.04 4.27 23.85
C ARG A 282 3.41 3.27 24.95
N LEU A 283 2.87 3.42 26.16
CA LEU A 283 3.10 2.49 27.26
C LEU A 283 2.64 1.06 26.93
N LEU A 284 1.50 0.92 26.24
CA LEU A 284 1.04 -0.37 25.76
C LEU A 284 2.06 -1.01 24.81
N ARG A 285 2.57 -0.27 23.83
CA ARG A 285 3.57 -0.79 22.87
C ARG A 285 4.89 -1.16 23.54
N GLU A 286 5.33 -0.39 24.53
CA GLU A 286 6.55 -0.67 25.28
C GLU A 286 6.42 -1.96 26.10
N ARG A 287 5.25 -2.20 26.70
CA ARG A 287 5.02 -3.37 27.56
C ARG A 287 4.57 -4.62 26.80
N TYR A 288 3.84 -4.43 25.72
CA TYR A 288 3.28 -5.51 24.88
C TYR A 288 3.68 -5.31 23.42
N PRO A 289 4.94 -5.56 23.06
CA PRO A 289 5.45 -5.28 21.71
C PRO A 289 4.75 -6.11 20.62
N ASN A 290 4.12 -7.23 20.98
CA ASN A 290 3.37 -8.09 20.05
C ASN A 290 1.92 -7.63 19.84
N VAL A 291 1.46 -6.60 20.57
CA VAL A 291 0.10 -6.07 20.43
C VAL A 291 0.09 -4.97 19.36
N ASN A 292 -0.60 -5.25 18.28
CA ASN A 292 -0.76 -4.28 17.18
C ASN A 292 -1.87 -3.29 17.54
N VAL A 293 -1.52 -2.02 17.79
CA VAL A 293 -2.48 -0.96 18.16
C VAL A 293 -2.29 0.28 17.32
N GLN A 294 -3.40 0.85 16.83
CA GLN A 294 -3.41 2.08 16.03
C GLN A 294 -4.40 3.10 16.61
N VAL A 295 -3.99 4.38 16.60
CA VAL A 295 -4.87 5.50 16.97
C VAL A 295 -5.50 6.07 15.70
N PHE A 296 -6.83 6.18 15.71
CA PHE A 296 -7.61 6.82 14.67
C PHE A 296 -8.18 8.15 15.14
N TYR A 297 -8.05 9.17 14.29
CA TYR A 297 -8.62 10.47 14.56
C TYR A 297 -9.99 10.59 13.89
N GLN A 298 -10.92 11.19 14.58
CA GLN A 298 -12.33 11.33 14.13
C GLN A 298 -12.43 11.89 12.70
N LYS A 299 -11.63 12.90 12.35
CA LYS A 299 -11.62 13.44 10.97
C LYS A 299 -11.15 12.47 9.89
N ASP A 300 -10.48 11.39 10.26
CA ASP A 300 -9.99 10.41 9.28
C ASP A 300 -11.13 9.57 8.71
N PHE A 301 -12.25 9.46 9.43
CA PHE A 301 -13.42 8.68 9.01
C PHE A 301 -14.73 9.48 8.91
N GLU A 302 -14.87 10.66 9.51
CA GLU A 302 -16.09 11.50 9.40
C GLU A 302 -16.52 11.77 7.95
N ASN A 303 -15.57 12.14 7.10
CA ASN A 303 -15.85 12.40 5.69
C ASN A 303 -16.42 11.18 4.94
N LEU A 304 -16.08 9.96 5.38
CA LEU A 304 -16.61 8.72 4.82
C LEU A 304 -18.05 8.48 5.28
N ILE A 305 -18.31 8.71 6.55
CA ILE A 305 -19.63 8.53 7.17
C ILE A 305 -20.66 9.43 6.50
N PHE A 306 -20.36 10.73 6.35
CA PHE A 306 -21.28 11.68 5.69
C PHE A 306 -21.50 11.35 4.21
N LYS A 307 -20.47 10.92 3.51
CA LYS A 307 -20.58 10.59 2.09
C LYS A 307 -21.51 9.41 1.81
N TYR A 308 -21.60 8.45 2.74
CA TYR A 308 -22.40 7.22 2.57
C TYR A 308 -23.68 7.20 3.40
N GLY A 309 -24.05 8.32 4.05
CA GLY A 309 -25.30 8.45 4.80
C GLY A 309 -25.37 7.56 6.05
N LEU A 310 -24.23 7.19 6.63
CA LEU A 310 -24.13 6.31 7.80
C LEU A 310 -24.39 7.04 9.13
N ALA A 311 -24.47 8.36 9.12
CA ALA A 311 -24.90 9.18 10.24
C ALA A 311 -25.95 10.19 9.77
N GLU A 312 -26.98 10.39 10.56
CA GLU A 312 -27.89 11.52 10.39
C GLU A 312 -27.09 12.83 10.59
N ARG A 313 -27.28 13.80 9.69
CA ARG A 313 -26.68 15.13 9.90
C ARG A 313 -27.16 15.68 11.24
N PRO A 314 -26.26 16.16 12.13
CA PRO A 314 -26.70 16.95 13.26
C PRO A 314 -27.50 18.14 12.69
N VAL A 315 -28.74 18.26 13.11
CA VAL A 315 -29.54 19.46 12.83
C VAL A 315 -28.79 20.58 13.53
N GLU A 316 -28.22 21.50 12.76
CA GLU A 316 -27.64 22.73 13.28
C GLU A 316 -28.76 23.48 14.01
N ALA A 317 -28.58 23.66 15.33
CA ALA A 317 -29.44 24.48 16.19
C ALA A 317 -28.89 25.90 16.25
#